data_948b1c1eccf545b4dd512f45c0456352
#
_entry.id   948b1c1eccf545b4dd512f45c0456352
#
_cell.length_a   1.000
_cell.length_b   1.000
_cell.length_c   1.000
_cell.angle_alpha   90.00
_cell.angle_beta   90.00
_cell.angle_gamma   90.00
#
_symmetry.space_group_name_H-M   'P 1'
#
loop_
_entity.id
_entity.type
_entity.pdbx_description
1 polymer ?
#
loop_
_entity_poly.entity_id
_entity_poly.type
_entity_poly.pdbx_seq_one_letter_code
_entity_poly.pdbx_strand_id
1 'polypeptide(L)'
;MKKLAAILFVCLTANSFSQTNIPPQFSELKGMEDQLGNTHLFYRIYTAGSGSMGYYYSNSIWRLEPFTGINTFFLGDGGFADQFDQVNDLEFWGNDFERYTYAGTHIYIEPFPEVHRYDQLNPIFAPQIWGVSRNIELSKQDTNLIMFSVDNGFNYKSTDWGNNWDSVSIGFEILSLSPFNDKILFANQVISLLKSTDGGNTFFTVDTGKIYSPNFIYDNDVLHIYALSNRFGSHLIVSNNKGEPFSWQTKYSSDSEIFISIDESTSGTIYLADKKNIFISTNYGNNFSLYKTLDRKIVGIYKKSNSNKLYAVTKYKIYEITPDTVQMIKSLPIPQEILNFYPLAIGNKWIYNTWGWWWDGTYHSYSGITSREVVGDSIMPNGKFYYKLNDPTTMNYPFILFERIDTTSGKVFRYDNTLGLPDDEYLIEDLFAEVGDSIWSSRHQYQDYAPFICIDERPYNFWGIQGVRKIFTIYDLTGFTYSLAQGIGVDSMYSSFDFGENFTTLKGCIIDGIVYGDTTTVGIEDEETPMATEFRLEQNYPNPFNPNTVISYQLPVISNVTLKVYDILGNEIATLVNEEKPAGTYEVEFNSHSGLSGIRDLPSGIYFYQLLVSAGRSPDGKAGSFIQTKKMVLLK
;
A
#
# COMPACT_ATOMS: atom_id res chain seq x y z
N MET A 1 31.16 10.22 6.49
CA MET A 1 30.49 10.59 7.74
C MET A 1 29.59 11.82 7.62
N LYS A 2 29.93 12.90 6.91
CA LYS A 2 29.04 14.10 6.77
C LYS A 2 27.83 13.88 5.86
N LYS A 3 27.85 12.99 4.88
CA LYS A 3 26.72 12.70 3.99
C LYS A 3 25.68 11.73 4.58
N LEU A 4 26.08 10.85 5.51
CA LEU A 4 25.15 9.99 6.26
C LEU A 4 24.31 10.79 7.28
N ALA A 5 24.87 11.87 7.83
CA ALA A 5 24.17 12.75 8.76
C ALA A 5 23.03 13.56 8.11
N ALA A 6 23.14 13.88 6.80
CA ALA A 6 22.08 14.62 6.09
C ALA A 6 20.83 13.76 5.87
N ILE A 7 20.97 12.46 5.58
CA ILE A 7 19.84 11.53 5.42
C ILE A 7 19.15 11.25 6.76
N LEU A 8 19.92 11.17 7.85
CA LEU A 8 19.37 11.02 9.20
C LEU A 8 18.62 12.29 9.66
N PHE A 9 19.06 13.46 9.20
CA PHE A 9 18.45 14.75 9.59
C PHE A 9 17.11 14.98 8.88
N VAL A 10 16.93 14.54 7.62
CA VAL A 10 15.64 14.59 6.92
C VAL A 10 14.61 13.67 7.56
N CYS A 11 15.02 12.50 8.07
CA CYS A 11 14.13 11.63 8.83
C CYS A 11 13.75 12.16 10.22
N LEU A 12 14.59 13.01 10.84
CA LEU A 12 14.33 13.51 12.21
C LEU A 12 13.52 14.82 12.25
N THR A 13 13.45 15.58 11.15
CA THR A 13 12.63 16.81 11.07
C THR A 13 11.23 16.59 10.53
N ALA A 14 10.92 15.38 10.00
CA ALA A 14 9.60 15.02 9.48
C ALA A 14 8.53 14.76 10.55
N ASN A 15 8.87 14.80 11.83
CA ASN A 15 7.95 14.48 12.94
C ASN A 15 6.88 15.55 13.27
N SER A 16 6.69 16.56 12.43
CA SER A 16 5.69 17.62 12.70
C SER A 16 4.67 17.89 11.58
N PHE A 17 4.62 17.06 10.52
CA PHE A 17 3.70 17.29 9.41
C PHE A 17 2.78 16.10 9.12
N SER A 18 1.52 16.41 8.89
CA SER A 18 0.37 15.52 8.79
C SER A 18 0.42 14.49 7.66
N GLN A 19 0.15 13.29 7.99
CA GLN A 19 -0.76 12.25 7.41
C GLN A 19 -0.67 11.74 5.96
N THR A 20 0.24 12.18 5.10
CA THR A 20 0.41 11.64 3.73
C THR A 20 1.87 11.36 3.37
N ASN A 21 2.72 11.12 4.36
CA ASN A 21 4.12 10.83 4.08
C ASN A 21 4.29 9.37 3.67
N ILE A 22 4.76 9.14 2.44
CA ILE A 22 5.24 7.83 2.01
C ILE A 22 6.70 7.70 2.43
N PRO A 23 7.04 6.76 3.32
CA PRO A 23 8.41 6.55 3.75
C PRO A 23 9.29 6.10 2.59
N PRO A 24 10.63 6.24 2.69
CA PRO A 24 11.55 5.79 1.66
C PRO A 24 11.31 4.33 1.29
N GLN A 25 11.04 4.06 0.02
CA GLN A 25 10.85 2.71 -0.51
C GLN A 25 11.51 2.56 -1.87
N PHE A 26 11.95 1.34 -2.18
CA PHE A 26 12.41 1.02 -3.51
C PHE A 26 11.23 0.95 -4.48
N SER A 27 11.38 1.49 -5.68
CA SER A 27 10.31 1.49 -6.68
C SER A 27 10.72 0.97 -8.05
N GLU A 28 12.02 0.81 -8.29
CA GLU A 28 12.54 0.41 -9.59
C GLU A 28 13.91 -0.26 -9.44
N LEU A 29 14.26 -1.15 -10.36
CA LEU A 29 15.58 -1.74 -10.48
C LEU A 29 16.00 -1.78 -11.94
N LYS A 30 17.15 -1.19 -12.25
CA LYS A 30 17.86 -1.32 -13.53
C LYS A 30 19.23 -1.90 -13.27
N GLY A 31 19.62 -2.92 -13.97
CA GLY A 31 20.95 -3.52 -13.84
C GLY A 31 21.80 -3.22 -15.05
N MET A 32 23.09 -3.23 -14.85
CA MET A 32 24.08 -3.04 -15.89
C MET A 32 25.38 -3.75 -15.54
N GLU A 33 26.10 -4.20 -16.55
CA GLU A 33 27.46 -4.75 -16.39
C GLU A 33 28.46 -3.81 -17.04
N ASP A 34 29.52 -3.49 -16.30
CA ASP A 34 30.62 -2.67 -16.82
C ASP A 34 31.50 -3.45 -17.80
N GLN A 35 32.49 -2.80 -18.39
CA GLN A 35 33.43 -3.40 -19.34
C GLN A 35 34.28 -4.53 -18.73
N LEU A 36 34.36 -4.60 -17.39
CA LEU A 36 35.06 -5.64 -16.64
C LEU A 36 34.14 -6.80 -16.23
N GLY A 37 32.83 -6.70 -16.55
CA GLY A 37 31.81 -7.67 -16.16
C GLY A 37 31.33 -7.55 -14.70
N ASN A 38 31.63 -6.43 -14.03
CA ASN A 38 31.05 -6.17 -12.71
C ASN A 38 29.60 -5.70 -12.86
N THR A 39 28.76 -6.19 -11.97
CA THR A 39 27.35 -5.80 -11.94
C THR A 39 27.19 -4.51 -11.15
N HIS A 40 26.44 -3.58 -11.70
CA HIS A 40 25.97 -2.36 -11.06
C HIS A 40 24.45 -2.39 -11.07
N LEU A 41 23.85 -2.26 -9.89
CA LEU A 41 22.40 -2.21 -9.73
C LEU A 41 22.02 -0.75 -9.43
N PHE A 42 21.21 -0.17 -10.29
CA PHE A 42 20.62 1.14 -10.11
C PHE A 42 19.19 0.95 -9.61
N TYR A 43 18.89 1.50 -8.47
CA TYR A 43 17.58 1.42 -7.89
C TYR A 43 17.10 2.81 -7.47
N ARG A 44 15.80 3.00 -7.56
CA ARG A 44 15.16 4.24 -7.17
C ARG A 44 14.67 4.16 -5.75
N ILE A 45 14.94 5.20 -4.95
CA ILE A 45 14.28 5.41 -3.67
C ILE A 45 13.24 6.51 -3.89
N TYR A 46 11.98 6.15 -3.68
CA TYR A 46 10.84 7.06 -3.75
C TYR A 46 10.39 7.45 -2.35
N THR A 47 10.13 8.74 -2.14
CA THR A 47 9.48 9.29 -0.95
C THR A 47 8.43 10.29 -1.37
N ALA A 48 7.36 10.43 -0.60
CA ALA A 48 6.37 11.48 -0.81
C ALA A 48 5.95 12.08 0.53
N GLY A 49 5.61 13.34 0.54
CA GLY A 49 5.14 14.01 1.74
C GLY A 49 4.34 15.27 1.44
N SER A 50 3.72 15.84 2.47
CA SER A 50 3.05 17.13 2.41
C SER A 50 3.73 18.14 3.33
N GLY A 51 4.02 19.32 2.81
CA GLY A 51 4.60 20.45 3.56
C GLY A 51 3.69 21.67 3.53
N SER A 52 4.13 22.74 4.14
CA SER A 52 3.39 24.02 4.20
C SER A 52 3.12 24.65 2.84
N MET A 53 3.81 24.23 1.79
CA MET A 53 3.65 24.70 0.39
C MET A 53 3.01 23.67 -0.54
N GLY A 54 2.53 22.52 -0.05
CA GLY A 54 1.90 21.48 -0.87
C GLY A 54 2.55 20.11 -0.74
N TYR A 55 2.28 19.24 -1.72
CA TYR A 55 2.86 17.90 -1.79
C TYR A 55 4.26 17.97 -2.43
N TYR A 56 5.18 17.19 -1.89
CA TYR A 56 6.48 16.97 -2.49
C TYR A 56 6.71 15.48 -2.77
N TYR A 57 7.45 15.23 -3.82
CA TYR A 57 7.92 13.90 -4.20
C TYR A 57 9.43 13.98 -4.36
N SER A 58 10.16 13.00 -3.84
CA SER A 58 11.59 12.88 -4.09
C SER A 58 11.88 11.52 -4.70
N ASN A 59 12.64 11.54 -5.79
CA ASN A 59 13.11 10.37 -6.51
C ASN A 59 14.63 10.42 -6.58
N SER A 60 15.31 9.61 -5.79
CA SER A 60 16.75 9.47 -5.84
C SER A 60 17.16 8.13 -6.44
N ILE A 61 18.12 8.13 -7.35
CA ILE A 61 18.71 6.93 -7.93
C ILE A 61 20.04 6.65 -7.23
N TRP A 62 20.18 5.42 -6.76
CA TRP A 62 21.35 4.92 -6.07
C TRP A 62 21.99 3.80 -6.86
N ARG A 63 23.31 3.67 -6.78
CA ARG A 63 24.08 2.58 -7.35
C ARG A 63 24.58 1.65 -6.26
N LEU A 64 24.29 0.37 -6.38
CA LEU A 64 24.83 -0.71 -5.55
C LEU A 64 25.73 -1.61 -6.38
N GLU A 65 26.92 -1.91 -5.87
CA GLU A 65 27.80 -2.92 -6.39
C GLU A 65 27.64 -4.20 -5.53
N PRO A 66 26.92 -5.23 -6.00
CA PRO A 66 26.58 -6.38 -5.16
C PRO A 66 27.81 -7.14 -4.60
N PHE A 67 28.90 -7.15 -5.36
CA PHE A 67 30.12 -7.87 -4.94
C PHE A 67 30.87 -7.16 -3.81
N THR A 68 30.99 -5.84 -3.87
CA THR A 68 31.72 -5.03 -2.87
C THR A 68 30.82 -4.53 -1.75
N GLY A 69 29.51 -4.53 -1.97
CA GLY A 69 28.52 -3.91 -1.08
C GLY A 69 28.57 -2.36 -1.09
N ILE A 70 29.37 -1.76 -1.95
CA ILE A 70 29.46 -0.29 -2.09
C ILE A 70 28.13 0.23 -2.59
N ASN A 71 27.59 1.23 -1.89
CA ASN A 71 26.33 1.88 -2.20
C ASN A 71 26.52 3.39 -2.25
N THR A 72 26.28 3.98 -3.40
CA THR A 72 26.51 5.41 -3.64
C THR A 72 25.28 6.08 -4.21
N PHE A 73 25.02 7.33 -3.80
CA PHE A 73 24.05 8.19 -4.47
C PHE A 73 24.53 8.44 -5.91
N PHE A 74 23.61 8.31 -6.86
CA PHE A 74 23.93 8.44 -8.27
C PHE A 74 23.30 9.71 -8.89
N LEU A 75 21.98 9.84 -8.81
CA LEU A 75 21.23 10.96 -9.39
C LEU A 75 19.99 11.30 -8.55
N GLY A 76 19.46 12.52 -8.74
CA GLY A 76 18.18 12.98 -8.18
C GLY A 76 18.34 13.99 -7.07
N ASP A 77 17.26 14.30 -6.36
CA ASP A 77 17.24 15.30 -5.29
C ASP A 77 18.10 14.88 -4.10
N GLY A 78 19.28 15.42 -4.03
CA GLY A 78 20.23 15.18 -2.93
C GLY A 78 19.90 15.91 -1.63
N GLY A 79 18.75 16.51 -1.49
CA GLY A 79 18.28 17.22 -0.30
C GLY A 79 18.29 18.73 -0.41
N PHE A 80 17.28 19.29 0.09
CA PHE A 80 16.80 20.66 0.34
C PHE A 80 15.73 21.19 -0.65
N ALA A 81 14.70 21.51 -0.06
CA ALA A 81 13.36 22.01 -0.34
C ALA A 81 13.12 23.00 -1.49
N ASP A 82 14.06 23.34 -2.30
CA ASP A 82 13.93 24.41 -3.30
C ASP A 82 14.17 23.99 -4.76
N GLN A 83 14.49 22.71 -5.01
CA GLN A 83 14.66 22.20 -6.38
C GLN A 83 13.98 20.84 -6.51
N PHE A 84 12.85 20.84 -7.18
CA PHE A 84 11.99 19.66 -7.40
C PHE A 84 12.27 19.05 -8.77
N ASP A 85 13.50 18.55 -8.97
CA ASP A 85 13.84 17.87 -10.20
C ASP A 85 13.54 16.38 -10.07
N GLN A 86 12.66 15.86 -10.92
CA GLN A 86 12.39 14.43 -11.03
C GLN A 86 13.22 13.83 -12.15
N VAL A 87 13.93 12.75 -11.87
CA VAL A 87 14.52 11.88 -12.89
C VAL A 87 13.44 10.89 -13.32
N ASN A 88 12.95 11.02 -14.55
CA ASN A 88 11.86 10.18 -15.06
C ASN A 88 12.38 8.95 -15.81
N ASP A 89 13.50 9.08 -16.52
CA ASP A 89 14.15 7.97 -17.21
C ASP A 89 15.67 8.18 -17.26
N LEU A 90 16.43 7.08 -17.31
CA LEU A 90 17.88 7.04 -17.29
C LEU A 90 18.39 6.02 -18.30
N GLU A 91 19.24 6.44 -19.24
CA GLU A 91 19.85 5.56 -20.22
C GLU A 91 21.38 5.66 -20.20
N PHE A 92 22.04 4.49 -20.36
CA PHE A 92 23.47 4.35 -20.39
C PHE A 92 24.00 4.07 -21.80
N TRP A 93 25.22 4.51 -22.03
CA TRP A 93 25.95 4.25 -23.29
C TRP A 93 26.65 2.88 -23.21
N GLY A 94 26.03 1.87 -23.79
CA GLY A 94 26.58 0.51 -23.76
C GLY A 94 26.80 0.01 -22.33
N ASN A 95 28.01 -0.45 -22.03
CA ASN A 95 28.42 -0.94 -20.68
C ASN A 95 29.22 0.11 -19.91
N ASP A 96 29.07 1.38 -20.23
CA ASP A 96 29.76 2.48 -19.55
C ASP A 96 28.77 3.22 -18.64
N PHE A 97 28.78 2.87 -17.35
CA PHE A 97 27.92 3.52 -16.35
C PHE A 97 28.37 4.95 -15.98
N GLU A 98 29.53 5.40 -16.44
CA GLU A 98 30.02 6.76 -16.29
C GLU A 98 29.54 7.67 -17.44
N ARG A 99 28.96 7.08 -18.49
CA ARG A 99 28.37 7.80 -19.61
C ARG A 99 26.88 7.54 -19.69
N TYR A 100 26.09 8.52 -19.32
CA TYR A 100 24.63 8.42 -19.26
C TYR A 100 23.94 9.71 -19.68
N THR A 101 22.68 9.59 -20.06
CA THR A 101 21.74 10.70 -20.17
C THR A 101 20.51 10.38 -19.35
N TYR A 102 19.84 11.41 -18.87
CA TYR A 102 18.56 11.22 -18.22
C TYR A 102 17.54 12.27 -18.65
N ALA A 103 16.28 11.85 -18.67
CA ALA A 103 15.15 12.74 -18.81
C ALA A 103 14.68 13.14 -17.42
N GLY A 104 14.60 14.45 -17.19
CA GLY A 104 14.14 15.04 -15.96
C GLY A 104 12.91 15.92 -16.16
N THR A 105 12.25 16.28 -15.08
CA THR A 105 11.19 17.29 -15.08
C THR A 105 11.46 18.27 -13.95
N HIS A 106 11.67 19.53 -14.29
CA HIS A 106 11.78 20.60 -13.31
C HIS A 106 10.37 20.97 -12.82
N ILE A 107 10.10 20.81 -11.52
CA ILE A 107 8.79 21.08 -10.92
C ILE A 107 8.94 22.22 -9.92
N TYR A 108 8.77 23.46 -10.33
CA TYR A 108 8.70 24.58 -9.40
C TYR A 108 7.27 25.11 -9.21
N ILE A 109 6.62 25.50 -10.29
CA ILE A 109 5.18 25.91 -10.31
C ILE A 109 4.49 25.16 -11.43
N GLU A 110 5.23 24.84 -12.47
CA GLU A 110 4.79 24.20 -13.71
C GLU A 110 5.84 23.18 -14.14
N PRO A 111 5.44 21.95 -14.55
CA PRO A 111 6.41 20.95 -14.98
C PRO A 111 7.00 21.31 -16.34
N PHE A 112 8.31 21.45 -16.39
CA PHE A 112 9.09 21.62 -17.62
C PHE A 112 9.98 20.40 -17.84
N PRO A 113 9.91 19.74 -19.00
CA PRO A 113 10.76 18.61 -19.32
C PRO A 113 12.20 19.07 -19.62
N GLU A 114 13.17 18.27 -19.22
CA GLU A 114 14.58 18.52 -19.42
C GLU A 114 15.32 17.24 -19.85
N VAL A 115 16.40 17.40 -20.60
CA VAL A 115 17.36 16.33 -20.90
C VAL A 115 18.74 16.75 -20.40
N HIS A 116 19.37 15.88 -19.65
CA HIS A 116 20.70 16.07 -19.08
C HIS A 116 21.67 15.01 -19.58
N ARG A 117 22.92 15.40 -19.69
CA ARG A 117 24.02 14.50 -20.02
C ARG A 117 25.05 14.53 -18.89
N TYR A 118 25.70 13.41 -18.61
CA TYR A 118 26.62 13.19 -17.50
C TYR A 118 27.76 14.22 -17.38
N ASP A 119 28.20 14.81 -18.49
CA ASP A 119 29.29 15.77 -18.59
C ASP A 119 28.84 17.25 -18.56
N GLN A 120 27.53 17.50 -18.37
CA GLN A 120 26.94 18.82 -18.35
C GLN A 120 26.18 19.06 -17.03
N LEU A 121 26.46 20.19 -16.38
CA LEU A 121 25.75 20.61 -15.16
C LEU A 121 24.35 21.16 -15.47
N ASN A 122 24.19 21.79 -16.63
CA ASN A 122 22.91 22.33 -17.08
C ASN A 122 22.25 21.35 -18.07
N PRO A 123 20.92 21.39 -18.23
CA PRO A 123 20.25 20.58 -19.22
C PRO A 123 20.79 20.90 -20.63
N ILE A 124 21.05 19.85 -21.41
CA ILE A 124 21.43 19.99 -22.81
C ILE A 124 20.23 20.38 -23.68
N PHE A 125 19.01 20.16 -23.16
CA PHE A 125 17.78 20.54 -23.79
C PHE A 125 16.67 20.79 -22.75
N ALA A 126 16.05 21.96 -22.81
CA ALA A 126 14.97 22.39 -21.95
C ALA A 126 13.91 23.12 -22.78
N PRO A 127 12.98 22.42 -23.45
CA PRO A 127 11.95 23.08 -24.24
C PRO A 127 10.99 23.85 -23.34
N GLN A 128 10.63 25.07 -23.71
CA GLN A 128 9.68 25.91 -22.99
C GLN A 128 8.23 25.46 -23.29
N ILE A 129 7.92 24.23 -22.97
CA ILE A 129 6.60 23.61 -23.14
C ILE A 129 6.18 22.95 -21.84
N TRP A 130 4.87 22.97 -21.59
CA TRP A 130 4.30 22.24 -20.47
C TRP A 130 4.34 20.74 -20.71
N GLY A 131 4.72 19.98 -19.71
CA GLY A 131 4.65 18.54 -19.73
C GLY A 131 5.68 17.86 -18.86
N VAL A 132 5.49 16.59 -18.62
CA VAL A 132 6.42 15.73 -17.90
C VAL A 132 7.25 14.97 -18.90
N SER A 133 8.57 14.96 -18.73
CA SER A 133 9.43 14.08 -19.52
C SER A 133 9.04 12.62 -19.26
N ARG A 134 8.97 11.83 -20.34
CA ARG A 134 8.54 10.43 -20.24
C ARG A 134 9.70 9.49 -20.49
N ASN A 135 10.28 9.60 -21.66
CA ASN A 135 11.17 8.58 -22.19
C ASN A 135 12.39 9.22 -22.82
N ILE A 136 13.56 8.65 -22.59
CA ILE A 136 14.78 8.97 -23.32
C ILE A 136 15.37 7.68 -23.90
N GLU A 137 15.67 7.69 -25.19
CA GLU A 137 16.18 6.55 -25.91
C GLU A 137 17.54 6.89 -26.55
N LEU A 138 18.52 6.06 -26.24
CA LEU A 138 19.86 6.16 -26.84
C LEU A 138 20.04 5.07 -27.87
N SER A 139 20.56 5.42 -29.05
CA SER A 139 20.92 4.42 -30.03
C SER A 139 22.05 3.52 -29.53
N LYS A 140 21.90 2.23 -29.75
CA LYS A 140 22.98 1.24 -29.55
C LYS A 140 23.88 1.11 -30.78
N GLN A 141 23.51 1.75 -31.92
CA GLN A 141 24.24 1.72 -33.18
C GLN A 141 25.00 3.03 -33.48
N ASP A 142 24.37 4.17 -33.19
CA ASP A 142 24.95 5.52 -33.38
C ASP A 142 24.94 6.28 -32.05
N THR A 143 26.12 6.45 -31.47
CA THR A 143 26.28 7.12 -30.18
C THR A 143 25.88 8.62 -30.21
N ASN A 144 25.62 9.20 -31.37
CA ASN A 144 25.18 10.59 -31.50
C ASN A 144 23.63 10.72 -31.50
N LEU A 145 22.91 9.61 -31.67
CA LEU A 145 21.46 9.61 -31.77
C LEU A 145 20.81 9.51 -30.38
N ILE A 146 20.09 10.53 -30.01
CA ILE A 146 19.24 10.60 -28.81
C ILE A 146 17.82 10.94 -29.24
N MET A 147 16.83 10.26 -28.66
CA MET A 147 15.41 10.59 -28.82
C MET A 147 14.78 10.84 -27.46
N PHE A 148 13.85 11.79 -27.40
CA PHE A 148 13.25 12.24 -26.15
C PHE A 148 11.77 12.54 -26.36
N SER A 149 10.93 12.10 -25.41
CA SER A 149 9.48 12.26 -25.47
C SER A 149 8.92 12.98 -24.24
N VAL A 150 7.85 13.75 -24.46
CA VAL A 150 7.08 14.44 -23.43
C VAL A 150 5.63 13.93 -23.46
N ASP A 151 4.97 13.88 -22.32
CA ASP A 151 3.63 13.29 -22.14
C ASP A 151 2.52 13.98 -22.95
N ASN A 152 2.76 15.19 -23.42
CA ASN A 152 1.83 15.93 -24.31
C ASN A 152 2.02 15.60 -25.80
N GLY A 153 2.87 14.59 -26.14
CA GLY A 153 3.09 14.10 -27.50
C GLY A 153 4.14 14.88 -28.30
N PHE A 154 4.91 15.77 -27.68
CA PHE A 154 6.09 16.36 -28.31
C PHE A 154 7.26 15.37 -28.26
N ASN A 155 7.93 15.17 -29.39
CA ASN A 155 9.10 14.34 -29.51
C ASN A 155 10.24 15.09 -30.17
N TYR A 156 11.45 14.84 -29.72
CA TYR A 156 12.66 15.49 -30.18
C TYR A 156 13.73 14.47 -30.50
N LYS A 157 14.57 14.81 -31.47
CA LYS A 157 15.66 13.96 -31.93
C LYS A 157 16.94 14.81 -32.03
N SER A 158 18.04 14.32 -31.52
CA SER A 158 19.38 14.80 -31.77
C SER A 158 20.19 13.75 -32.52
N THR A 159 20.98 14.15 -33.48
CA THR A 159 21.93 13.30 -34.21
C THR A 159 23.38 13.76 -34.00
N ASP A 160 23.63 14.62 -33.04
CA ASP A 160 24.93 15.20 -32.71
C ASP A 160 25.17 15.26 -31.19
N TRP A 161 24.75 14.20 -30.49
CA TRP A 161 24.99 14.05 -29.05
C TRP A 161 24.27 15.09 -28.19
N GLY A 162 23.10 15.55 -28.62
CA GLY A 162 22.33 16.56 -27.89
C GLY A 162 22.76 18.00 -28.08
N ASN A 163 23.67 18.29 -29.02
CA ASN A 163 24.06 19.67 -29.29
C ASN A 163 23.00 20.43 -30.10
N ASN A 164 22.30 19.76 -31.00
CA ASN A 164 21.15 20.28 -31.71
C ASN A 164 19.99 19.31 -31.67
N TRP A 165 18.76 19.83 -31.68
CA TRP A 165 17.54 19.07 -31.57
C TRP A 165 16.53 19.47 -32.63
N ASP A 166 15.96 18.46 -33.30
CA ASP A 166 14.87 18.59 -34.24
C ASP A 166 13.56 18.04 -33.63
N SER A 167 12.45 18.75 -33.86
CA SER A 167 11.12 18.21 -33.53
C SER A 167 10.77 17.13 -34.54
N VAL A 168 10.46 15.90 -34.05
CA VAL A 168 10.18 14.74 -34.92
C VAL A 168 8.70 14.69 -35.27
N SER A 169 7.79 14.95 -34.31
CA SER A 169 6.35 14.82 -34.52
C SER A 169 5.56 15.34 -33.32
N ILE A 170 4.28 15.58 -33.53
CA ILE A 170 3.30 15.96 -32.51
C ILE A 170 2.15 14.95 -32.53
N GLY A 171 1.71 14.49 -31.34
CA GLY A 171 0.50 13.70 -31.17
C GLY A 171 0.71 12.22 -30.84
N PHE A 172 1.93 11.78 -30.59
CA PHE A 172 2.24 10.46 -30.04
C PHE A 172 3.54 10.48 -29.24
N GLU A 173 3.75 9.50 -28.41
CA GLU A 173 4.91 9.31 -27.55
C GLU A 173 5.83 8.23 -28.18
N ILE A 174 7.11 8.52 -28.36
CA ILE A 174 8.10 7.51 -28.74
C ILE A 174 8.37 6.64 -27.51
N LEU A 175 8.21 5.33 -27.66
CA LEU A 175 8.34 4.37 -26.57
C LEU A 175 9.65 3.62 -26.61
N SER A 176 10.21 3.37 -27.77
CA SER A 176 11.44 2.61 -27.88
C SER A 176 12.12 2.74 -29.24
N LEU A 177 13.44 2.76 -29.20
CA LEU A 177 14.33 2.64 -30.35
C LEU A 177 14.90 1.22 -30.39
N SER A 178 14.81 0.56 -31.56
CA SER A 178 15.36 -0.79 -31.70
C SER A 178 16.89 -0.81 -31.51
N PRO A 179 17.42 -1.67 -30.63
CA PRO A 179 18.86 -1.77 -30.41
C PRO A 179 19.63 -2.33 -31.63
N PHE A 180 18.91 -2.85 -32.63
CA PHE A 180 19.51 -3.48 -33.81
C PHE A 180 19.45 -2.61 -35.06
N ASN A 181 18.59 -1.58 -35.08
CA ASN A 181 18.41 -0.71 -36.25
C ASN A 181 17.75 0.61 -35.85
N ASP A 182 18.49 1.69 -35.91
CA ASP A 182 18.06 3.06 -35.58
C ASP A 182 16.91 3.61 -36.43
N LYS A 183 16.52 2.91 -37.48
CA LYS A 183 15.35 3.26 -38.29
C LYS A 183 14.07 2.67 -37.76
N ILE A 184 14.15 1.69 -36.85
CA ILE A 184 12.98 1.03 -36.26
C ILE A 184 12.67 1.66 -34.93
N LEU A 185 11.48 2.26 -34.83
CA LEU A 185 10.94 2.92 -33.65
C LEU A 185 9.54 2.42 -33.36
N PHE A 186 9.20 2.37 -32.08
CA PHE A 186 7.83 2.19 -31.62
C PHE A 186 7.34 3.44 -30.93
N ALA A 187 6.08 3.80 -31.17
CA ALA A 187 5.41 4.93 -30.57
C ALA A 187 3.99 4.58 -30.15
N ASN A 188 3.44 5.33 -29.21
CA ASN A 188 2.09 5.18 -28.72
C ASN A 188 1.21 6.36 -29.15
N GLN A 189 0.04 6.09 -29.70
CA GLN A 189 -0.97 7.08 -30.01
C GLN A 189 -2.33 6.65 -29.43
N VAL A 190 -2.69 7.21 -28.28
CA VAL A 190 -3.94 6.97 -27.56
C VAL A 190 -4.21 5.48 -27.31
N ILE A 191 -4.67 4.72 -28.32
CA ILE A 191 -5.00 3.29 -28.22
C ILE A 191 -4.27 2.44 -29.28
N SER A 192 -3.35 3.05 -30.02
CA SER A 192 -2.66 2.39 -31.13
C SER A 192 -1.16 2.35 -30.90
N LEU A 193 -0.57 1.17 -31.07
CA LEU A 193 0.86 1.02 -31.20
C LEU A 193 1.27 1.30 -32.64
N LEU A 194 2.20 2.22 -32.81
CA LEU A 194 2.75 2.63 -34.09
C LEU A 194 4.17 2.10 -34.23
N LYS A 195 4.61 1.87 -35.46
CA LYS A 195 5.98 1.52 -35.82
C LYS A 195 6.47 2.41 -36.96
N SER A 196 7.71 2.84 -36.85
CA SER A 196 8.48 3.45 -37.95
C SER A 196 9.58 2.49 -38.42
N THR A 197 9.93 2.57 -39.69
CA THR A 197 11.05 1.84 -40.32
C THR A 197 12.00 2.78 -41.06
N ASP A 198 11.80 4.07 -40.91
CA ASP A 198 12.56 5.14 -41.61
C ASP A 198 13.16 6.20 -40.65
N GLY A 199 13.33 5.83 -39.35
CA GLY A 199 13.92 6.69 -38.33
C GLY A 199 12.98 7.78 -37.79
N GLY A 200 11.66 7.50 -37.82
CA GLY A 200 10.64 8.37 -37.26
C GLY A 200 10.04 9.36 -38.27
N ASN A 201 10.37 9.26 -39.56
CA ASN A 201 9.78 10.15 -40.56
C ASN A 201 8.33 9.77 -40.89
N THR A 202 8.05 8.45 -40.93
CA THR A 202 6.69 7.95 -41.12
C THR A 202 6.38 6.84 -40.11
N PHE A 203 5.10 6.73 -39.75
CA PHE A 203 4.61 5.70 -38.83
C PHE A 203 3.38 5.00 -39.39
N PHE A 204 3.26 3.71 -39.09
CA PHE A 204 2.09 2.89 -39.40
C PHE A 204 1.63 2.09 -38.20
N THR A 205 0.35 1.81 -38.10
CA THR A 205 -0.24 1.08 -36.98
C THR A 205 0.10 -0.41 -37.04
N VAL A 206 0.64 -0.96 -35.95
CA VAL A 206 0.95 -2.40 -35.82
C VAL A 206 0.02 -3.12 -34.85
N ASP A 207 -0.63 -2.40 -33.93
CA ASP A 207 -1.68 -2.91 -33.06
C ASP A 207 -2.68 -1.83 -32.68
N THR A 208 -3.94 -2.24 -32.41
CA THR A 208 -5.00 -1.36 -31.95
C THR A 208 -5.69 -1.96 -30.72
N GLY A 209 -5.56 -1.29 -29.57
CA GLY A 209 -6.31 -1.59 -28.36
C GLY A 209 -5.82 -2.74 -27.48
N LYS A 210 -4.80 -3.51 -27.91
CA LYS A 210 -4.21 -4.58 -27.10
C LYS A 210 -2.99 -4.14 -26.32
N ILE A 211 -2.17 -3.29 -26.93
CA ILE A 211 -0.90 -2.83 -26.37
C ILE A 211 -1.03 -1.35 -26.09
N TYR A 212 -0.90 -0.96 -24.82
CA TYR A 212 -1.05 0.41 -24.36
C TYR A 212 0.14 0.82 -23.52
N SER A 213 0.83 1.91 -23.91
CA SER A 213 2.05 2.44 -23.27
C SER A 213 3.01 1.33 -22.79
N PRO A 214 3.43 0.43 -23.71
CA PRO A 214 4.24 -0.71 -23.31
C PRO A 214 5.68 -0.29 -23.02
N ASN A 215 6.29 -0.96 -22.06
CA ASN A 215 7.74 -0.98 -21.92
C ASN A 215 8.29 -2.12 -22.77
N PHE A 216 9.27 -1.83 -23.63
CA PHE A 216 9.81 -2.80 -24.59
C PHE A 216 11.12 -3.41 -24.12
N ILE A 217 11.28 -4.72 -24.36
CA ILE A 217 12.53 -5.44 -24.18
C ILE A 217 12.76 -6.29 -25.42
N TYR A 218 13.95 -6.24 -25.98
CA TYR A 218 14.31 -6.92 -27.20
C TYR A 218 15.13 -8.17 -26.93
N ASP A 219 14.73 -9.31 -27.51
CA ASP A 219 15.53 -10.53 -27.44
C ASP A 219 16.74 -10.44 -28.40
N ASN A 220 17.82 -11.13 -28.08
CA ASN A 220 19.03 -11.15 -28.90
C ASN A 220 18.86 -11.84 -30.26
N ASP A 221 17.77 -12.58 -30.48
CA ASP A 221 17.48 -13.22 -31.77
C ASP A 221 16.95 -12.26 -32.83
N VAL A 222 16.80 -10.97 -32.50
CA VAL A 222 16.33 -9.89 -33.41
C VAL A 222 14.86 -10.06 -33.87
N LEU A 223 14.23 -11.19 -33.62
CA LEU A 223 12.85 -11.48 -34.05
C LEU A 223 11.83 -11.19 -32.94
N HIS A 224 12.17 -11.56 -31.71
CA HIS A 224 11.26 -11.47 -30.59
C HIS A 224 11.39 -10.12 -29.87
N ILE A 225 10.24 -9.52 -29.62
CA ILE A 225 10.10 -8.29 -28.83
C ILE A 225 9.06 -8.53 -27.76
N TYR A 226 9.40 -8.22 -26.51
CA TYR A 226 8.54 -8.31 -25.36
C TYR A 226 7.99 -6.93 -25.03
N ALA A 227 6.69 -6.84 -24.79
CA ALA A 227 6.01 -5.61 -24.42
C ALA A 227 5.21 -5.83 -23.12
N LEU A 228 5.46 -5.02 -22.10
CA LEU A 228 4.66 -4.97 -20.90
C LEU A 228 3.58 -3.89 -21.09
N SER A 229 2.32 -4.27 -21.06
CA SER A 229 1.18 -3.37 -21.18
C SER A 229 0.32 -3.40 -19.92
N ASN A 230 -0.04 -2.23 -19.38
CA ASN A 230 -0.68 -2.08 -18.06
C ASN A 230 -2.14 -1.57 -18.15
N ARG A 231 -2.82 -1.71 -19.27
CA ARG A 231 -4.24 -1.34 -19.39
C ARG A 231 -5.15 -2.48 -18.94
N PHE A 232 -6.01 -2.24 -17.95
CA PHE A 232 -6.95 -3.23 -17.39
C PHE A 232 -6.26 -4.50 -16.82
N GLY A 233 -5.14 -4.33 -16.12
CA GLY A 233 -4.25 -5.37 -15.65
C GLY A 233 -2.92 -5.33 -16.38
N SER A 234 -1.96 -6.11 -15.90
CA SER A 234 -0.64 -6.19 -16.53
C SER A 234 -0.56 -7.39 -17.46
N HIS A 235 -0.04 -7.17 -18.67
CA HIS A 235 0.07 -8.18 -19.70
C HIS A 235 1.48 -8.23 -20.26
N LEU A 236 2.05 -9.43 -20.36
CA LEU A 236 3.20 -9.69 -21.20
C LEU A 236 2.71 -10.08 -22.60
N ILE A 237 3.06 -9.29 -23.57
CA ILE A 237 2.72 -9.48 -24.99
C ILE A 237 4.01 -9.64 -25.77
N VAL A 238 4.07 -10.65 -26.62
CA VAL A 238 5.28 -11.00 -27.36
C VAL A 238 5.01 -10.94 -28.85
N SER A 239 5.86 -10.22 -29.58
CA SER A 239 5.95 -10.32 -31.04
C SER A 239 7.03 -11.34 -31.39
N ASN A 240 6.75 -12.21 -32.35
CA ASN A 240 7.69 -13.18 -32.92
C ASN A 240 8.18 -12.79 -34.32
N ASN A 241 7.92 -11.58 -34.74
CA ASN A 241 8.31 -11.07 -36.07
C ASN A 241 8.61 -9.56 -36.03
N LYS A 242 9.60 -9.13 -35.22
CA LYS A 242 10.12 -7.73 -35.19
C LYS A 242 9.04 -6.68 -34.96
N GLY A 243 7.93 -7.04 -34.28
CA GLY A 243 6.82 -6.13 -34.04
C GLY A 243 5.97 -5.78 -35.26
N GLU A 244 5.97 -6.62 -36.31
CA GLU A 244 5.10 -6.46 -37.47
C GLU A 244 3.61 -6.62 -37.08
N PRO A 245 2.67 -6.08 -37.89
CA PRO A 245 1.25 -6.28 -37.66
C PRO A 245 0.89 -7.77 -37.53
N PHE A 246 -0.05 -8.08 -36.63
CA PHE A 246 -0.54 -9.44 -36.36
C PHE A 246 0.48 -10.40 -35.72
N SER A 247 1.70 -9.96 -35.42
CA SER A 247 2.73 -10.80 -34.77
C SER A 247 2.65 -10.83 -33.26
N TRP A 248 1.81 -9.98 -32.63
CA TRP A 248 1.71 -9.78 -31.21
C TRP A 248 0.74 -10.76 -30.53
N GLN A 249 1.19 -11.45 -29.50
CA GLN A 249 0.41 -12.43 -28.73
C GLN A 249 0.58 -12.21 -27.23
N THR A 250 -0.54 -12.17 -26.50
CA THR A 250 -0.49 -12.17 -25.03
C THR A 250 -0.01 -13.52 -24.52
N LYS A 251 1.03 -13.53 -23.72
CA LYS A 251 1.66 -14.74 -23.15
C LYS A 251 1.42 -14.88 -21.65
N TYR A 252 1.20 -13.77 -20.94
CA TYR A 252 0.90 -13.76 -19.52
C TYR A 252 -0.02 -12.60 -19.18
N SER A 253 -0.86 -12.77 -18.15
CA SER A 253 -1.75 -11.72 -17.66
C SER A 253 -1.86 -11.81 -16.15
N SER A 254 -1.88 -10.66 -15.48
CA SER A 254 -2.04 -10.53 -14.04
C SER A 254 -2.95 -9.34 -13.71
N ASP A 255 -3.61 -9.40 -12.57
CA ASP A 255 -4.31 -8.27 -11.93
C ASP A 255 -3.34 -7.31 -11.20
N SER A 256 -2.08 -7.69 -11.07
CA SER A 256 -1.01 -6.94 -10.45
C SER A 256 0.01 -6.49 -11.49
N GLU A 257 0.78 -5.45 -11.16
CA GLU A 257 1.92 -5.05 -11.98
C GLU A 257 2.94 -6.19 -12.08
N ILE A 258 3.41 -6.47 -13.28
CA ILE A 258 4.43 -7.47 -13.58
C ILE A 258 5.71 -6.83 -14.08
N PHE A 259 6.83 -7.47 -13.80
CA PHE A 259 8.16 -7.06 -14.24
C PHE A 259 8.82 -8.22 -14.96
N ILE A 260 9.60 -7.94 -16.01
CA ILE A 260 10.38 -8.96 -16.69
C ILE A 260 11.84 -8.55 -16.82
N SER A 261 12.70 -9.57 -16.89
CA SER A 261 14.07 -9.45 -17.35
C SER A 261 14.42 -10.66 -18.20
N ILE A 262 15.12 -10.43 -19.29
CA ILE A 262 15.55 -11.52 -20.19
C ILE A 262 16.96 -11.98 -19.82
N ASP A 263 17.27 -13.22 -20.17
CA ASP A 263 18.63 -13.72 -20.17
C ASP A 263 19.27 -13.46 -21.53
N GLU A 264 20.04 -12.37 -21.65
CA GLU A 264 20.70 -12.00 -22.90
C GLU A 264 21.67 -13.08 -23.44
N SER A 265 22.09 -14.03 -22.60
CA SER A 265 22.94 -15.14 -23.02
C SER A 265 22.17 -16.29 -23.65
N THR A 266 20.85 -16.35 -23.48
CA THR A 266 20.01 -17.46 -23.92
C THR A 266 18.67 -16.94 -24.45
N SER A 267 18.55 -16.78 -25.76
CA SER A 267 17.32 -16.32 -26.41
C SER A 267 16.10 -17.12 -25.99
N GLY A 268 14.99 -16.43 -25.78
CA GLY A 268 13.72 -16.99 -25.33
C GLY A 268 13.62 -17.27 -23.84
N THR A 269 14.67 -16.95 -23.06
CA THR A 269 14.65 -17.09 -21.60
C THR A 269 14.23 -15.80 -20.93
N ILE A 270 13.08 -15.86 -20.24
CA ILE A 270 12.43 -14.73 -19.57
C ILE A 270 12.23 -15.07 -18.10
N TYR A 271 12.60 -14.14 -17.23
CA TYR A 271 12.19 -14.12 -15.83
C TYR A 271 11.05 -13.12 -15.69
N LEU A 272 9.94 -13.54 -15.09
CA LEU A 272 8.75 -12.72 -14.87
C LEU A 272 8.42 -12.68 -13.39
N ALA A 273 8.33 -11.48 -12.83
CA ALA A 273 7.86 -11.26 -11.46
C ALA A 273 6.39 -10.86 -11.47
N ASP A 274 5.59 -11.56 -10.68
CA ASP A 274 4.18 -11.28 -10.42
C ASP A 274 3.91 -11.42 -8.93
N LYS A 275 3.48 -10.33 -8.31
CA LYS A 275 3.34 -10.23 -6.85
C LYS A 275 4.68 -10.62 -6.18
N LYS A 276 4.69 -11.68 -5.37
CA LYS A 276 5.89 -12.18 -4.69
C LYS A 276 6.59 -13.35 -5.42
N ASN A 277 6.04 -13.78 -6.54
CA ASN A 277 6.55 -14.93 -7.28
C ASN A 277 7.41 -14.50 -8.47
N ILE A 278 8.46 -15.25 -8.72
CA ILE A 278 9.26 -15.15 -9.93
C ILE A 278 9.05 -16.43 -10.73
N PHE A 279 8.66 -16.28 -11.96
CA PHE A 279 8.48 -17.36 -12.92
C PHE A 279 9.61 -17.32 -13.96
N ILE A 280 9.91 -18.46 -14.55
CA ILE A 280 10.85 -18.60 -15.67
C ILE A 280 10.15 -19.22 -16.86
N SER A 281 10.43 -18.69 -18.03
CA SER A 281 10.13 -19.30 -19.33
C SER A 281 11.43 -19.45 -20.12
N THR A 282 11.58 -20.56 -20.85
CA THR A 282 12.72 -20.82 -21.76
C THR A 282 12.27 -20.96 -23.21
N ASN A 283 11.06 -20.52 -23.53
CA ASN A 283 10.44 -20.67 -24.84
C ASN A 283 9.60 -19.44 -25.24
N TYR A 284 10.18 -18.25 -25.05
CA TYR A 284 9.58 -16.98 -25.46
C TYR A 284 8.23 -16.68 -24.79
N GLY A 285 8.06 -17.10 -23.52
CA GLY A 285 6.84 -16.88 -22.76
C GLY A 285 5.69 -17.84 -23.09
N ASN A 286 5.90 -18.88 -23.91
CA ASN A 286 4.83 -19.83 -24.21
C ASN A 286 4.41 -20.66 -23.00
N ASN A 287 5.34 -20.94 -22.07
CA ASN A 287 5.06 -21.60 -20.81
C ASN A 287 5.91 -20.97 -19.70
N PHE A 288 5.34 -20.83 -18.54
CA PHE A 288 6.01 -20.34 -17.32
C PHE A 288 5.97 -21.41 -16.22
N SER A 289 7.09 -21.56 -15.51
CA SER A 289 7.19 -22.36 -14.30
C SER A 289 7.65 -21.49 -13.13
N LEU A 290 7.18 -21.80 -11.93
CA LEU A 290 7.62 -21.08 -10.73
C LEU A 290 9.12 -21.30 -10.51
N TYR A 291 9.88 -20.21 -10.42
CA TYR A 291 11.31 -20.22 -10.18
C TYR A 291 11.64 -19.99 -8.70
N LYS A 292 11.10 -18.91 -8.13
CA LYS A 292 11.27 -18.54 -6.70
C LYS A 292 10.06 -17.78 -6.18
N THR A 293 9.88 -17.80 -4.85
CA THR A 293 8.94 -16.95 -4.13
C THR A 293 9.70 -16.12 -3.11
N LEU A 294 9.50 -14.82 -3.08
CA LEU A 294 10.03 -13.91 -2.08
C LEU A 294 9.03 -13.69 -0.96
N ASP A 295 9.46 -13.01 0.10
CA ASP A 295 8.62 -12.69 1.24
C ASP A 295 7.65 -11.50 0.98
N ARG A 296 7.89 -10.71 -0.08
CA ARG A 296 7.14 -9.48 -0.42
C ARG A 296 6.91 -9.33 -1.91
N LYS A 297 5.96 -8.44 -2.26
CA LYS A 297 5.72 -8.00 -3.64
C LYS A 297 7.00 -7.45 -4.24
N ILE A 298 7.31 -7.92 -5.43
CA ILE A 298 8.47 -7.51 -6.23
C ILE A 298 8.09 -6.25 -7.00
N VAL A 299 8.98 -5.28 -7.05
CA VAL A 299 8.82 -4.00 -7.77
C VAL A 299 9.90 -3.79 -8.83
N GLY A 300 10.71 -4.81 -9.10
CA GLY A 300 11.69 -4.81 -10.18
C GLY A 300 12.56 -6.06 -10.15
N ILE A 301 13.01 -6.50 -11.33
CA ILE A 301 13.96 -7.62 -11.49
C ILE A 301 15.01 -7.31 -12.54
N TYR A 302 16.20 -7.86 -12.37
CA TYR A 302 17.30 -7.79 -13.33
C TYR A 302 18.06 -9.12 -13.39
N LYS A 303 18.19 -9.70 -14.59
CA LYS A 303 18.96 -10.91 -14.85
C LYS A 303 20.37 -10.52 -15.32
N LYS A 304 21.38 -10.94 -14.57
CA LYS A 304 22.78 -10.76 -14.98
C LYS A 304 23.11 -11.66 -16.16
N SER A 305 23.66 -11.07 -17.23
CA SER A 305 24.11 -11.81 -18.43
C SER A 305 25.22 -12.82 -18.08
N ASN A 306 25.28 -13.92 -18.82
CA ASN A 306 26.31 -14.97 -18.66
C ASN A 306 26.52 -15.45 -17.21
N SER A 307 25.47 -15.44 -16.39
CA SER A 307 25.51 -15.80 -14.97
C SER A 307 24.22 -16.51 -14.57
N ASN A 308 24.25 -17.27 -13.49
CA ASN A 308 23.04 -17.83 -12.88
C ASN A 308 22.36 -16.84 -11.89
N LYS A 309 22.85 -15.60 -11.78
CA LYS A 309 22.33 -14.61 -10.84
C LYS A 309 21.19 -13.81 -11.43
N LEU A 310 20.14 -13.66 -10.65
CA LEU A 310 19.01 -12.78 -10.85
C LEU A 310 18.94 -11.85 -9.63
N TYR A 311 18.67 -10.58 -9.85
CA TYR A 311 18.42 -9.63 -8.78
C TYR A 311 16.95 -9.25 -8.78
N ALA A 312 16.38 -9.13 -7.58
CA ALA A 312 15.00 -8.69 -7.41
C ALA A 312 14.92 -7.65 -6.30
N VAL A 313 14.05 -6.67 -6.47
CA VAL A 313 13.80 -5.63 -5.48
C VAL A 313 12.34 -5.66 -5.04
N THR A 314 12.13 -5.56 -3.73
CA THR A 314 10.85 -5.29 -3.09
C THR A 314 10.88 -3.87 -2.54
N LYS A 315 9.77 -3.37 -1.98
CA LYS A 315 9.73 -2.00 -1.43
C LYS A 315 10.88 -1.66 -0.47
N TYR A 316 11.43 -2.66 0.24
CA TYR A 316 12.42 -2.41 1.31
C TYR A 316 13.67 -3.28 1.24
N LYS A 317 13.76 -4.22 0.30
CA LYS A 317 14.88 -5.15 0.21
C LYS A 317 15.29 -5.41 -1.22
N ILE A 318 16.60 -5.62 -1.42
CA ILE A 318 17.19 -6.11 -2.68
C ILE A 318 17.77 -7.49 -2.42
N TYR A 319 17.48 -8.43 -3.32
CA TYR A 319 17.90 -9.82 -3.24
C TYR A 319 18.80 -10.18 -4.42
N GLU A 320 19.80 -10.99 -4.14
CA GLU A 320 20.52 -11.81 -5.12
C GLU A 320 19.93 -13.22 -5.08
N ILE A 321 19.55 -13.73 -6.23
CA ILE A 321 18.84 -15.00 -6.40
C ILE A 321 19.59 -15.88 -7.36
N THR A 322 19.85 -17.14 -6.95
CA THR A 322 20.38 -18.19 -7.80
C THR A 322 19.41 -19.39 -7.80
N PRO A 323 19.63 -20.43 -8.61
CA PRO A 323 18.80 -21.65 -8.53
C PRO A 323 18.73 -22.23 -7.12
N ASP A 324 19.81 -22.11 -6.33
CA ASP A 324 19.92 -22.75 -5.02
C ASP A 324 19.61 -21.80 -3.86
N THR A 325 19.84 -20.49 -4.02
CA THR A 325 19.80 -19.53 -2.90
C THR A 325 18.95 -18.29 -3.21
N VAL A 326 18.42 -17.70 -2.15
CA VAL A 326 17.85 -16.35 -2.12
C VAL A 326 18.54 -15.61 -0.99
N GLN A 327 19.34 -14.61 -1.32
CA GLN A 327 20.13 -13.84 -0.36
C GLN A 327 19.73 -12.35 -0.40
N MET A 328 19.36 -11.78 0.74
CA MET A 328 19.19 -10.34 0.87
C MET A 328 20.57 -9.66 0.86
N ILE A 329 20.79 -8.73 -0.05
CA ILE A 329 22.04 -7.99 -0.20
C ILE A 329 21.94 -6.53 0.25
N LYS A 330 20.73 -5.98 0.34
CA LYS A 330 20.45 -4.62 0.78
C LYS A 330 19.07 -4.51 1.40
N SER A 331 18.94 -3.70 2.45
CA SER A 331 17.64 -3.33 3.02
C SER A 331 17.58 -1.85 3.34
N LEU A 332 16.41 -1.26 3.25
CA LEU A 332 16.07 0.01 3.88
C LEU A 332 15.59 -0.26 5.32
N PRO A 333 15.77 0.69 6.25
CA PRO A 333 15.11 0.61 7.55
C PRO A 333 13.60 0.47 7.37
N ILE A 334 12.98 -0.35 8.21
CA ILE A 334 11.52 -0.43 8.24
C ILE A 334 10.98 0.89 8.78
N PRO A 335 10.03 1.53 8.07
CA PRO A 335 9.44 2.77 8.54
C PRO A 335 8.73 2.59 9.88
N GLN A 336 8.82 3.59 10.75
CA GLN A 336 8.17 3.56 12.05
C GLN A 336 6.64 3.43 11.92
N GLU A 337 6.06 3.97 10.86
CA GLU A 337 4.63 3.87 10.54
C GLU A 337 4.17 2.41 10.39
N ILE A 338 5.04 1.54 9.89
CA ILE A 338 4.76 0.09 9.79
C ILE A 338 4.88 -0.56 11.18
N LEU A 339 5.92 -0.23 11.92
CA LEU A 339 6.12 -0.77 13.28
C LEU A 339 4.99 -0.33 14.23
N ASN A 340 4.40 0.84 14.00
CA ASN A 340 3.29 1.37 14.77
C ASN A 340 1.98 0.58 14.64
N PHE A 341 1.87 -0.36 13.68
CA PHE A 341 0.76 -1.30 13.69
C PHE A 341 0.78 -2.26 14.89
N TYR A 342 1.92 -2.35 15.59
CA TYR A 342 2.06 -3.22 16.75
C TYR A 342 2.90 -2.54 17.84
N PRO A 343 2.37 -1.53 18.54
CA PRO A 343 3.16 -0.67 19.42
C PRO A 343 3.50 -1.40 20.73
N LEU A 344 4.58 -2.19 20.72
CA LEU A 344 5.14 -2.86 21.90
C LEU A 344 6.08 -1.93 22.63
N ALA A 345 5.61 -1.32 23.72
CA ALA A 345 6.41 -0.58 24.68
C ALA A 345 5.88 -0.82 26.10
N ILE A 346 6.78 -0.87 27.08
CA ILE A 346 6.40 -1.10 28.50
C ILE A 346 5.45 0.02 28.93
N GLY A 347 4.30 -0.39 29.52
CA GLY A 347 3.25 0.51 29.96
C GLY A 347 2.15 0.75 28.92
N ASN A 348 2.33 0.30 27.67
CA ASN A 348 1.24 0.32 26.71
C ASN A 348 0.15 -0.67 27.12
N LYS A 349 -1.10 -0.20 27.06
CA LYS A 349 -2.25 -0.94 27.57
C LYS A 349 -3.45 -0.73 26.68
N TRP A 350 -4.19 -1.80 26.43
CA TRP A 350 -5.45 -1.80 25.66
C TRP A 350 -6.57 -2.33 26.54
N ILE A 351 -7.69 -1.65 26.55
CA ILE A 351 -8.91 -2.03 27.27
C ILE A 351 -9.97 -2.34 26.23
N TYR A 352 -10.59 -3.50 26.35
CA TYR A 352 -11.57 -4.01 25.41
C TYR A 352 -12.89 -4.29 26.09
N ASN A 353 -13.99 -3.97 25.41
CA ASN A 353 -15.29 -4.56 25.67
C ASN A 353 -15.32 -5.94 25.02
N THR A 354 -15.73 -6.94 25.77
CA THR A 354 -15.90 -8.31 25.28
C THR A 354 -17.34 -8.73 25.50
N TRP A 355 -17.91 -9.41 24.53
CA TRP A 355 -19.20 -10.06 24.67
C TRP A 355 -19.27 -11.26 23.76
N GLY A 356 -20.14 -12.22 24.11
CA GLY A 356 -20.34 -13.40 23.31
C GLY A 356 -21.52 -14.21 23.80
N TRP A 357 -21.85 -15.22 23.01
CA TRP A 357 -22.87 -16.20 23.36
C TRP A 357 -22.48 -17.57 22.83
N TRP A 358 -23.02 -18.62 23.49
CA TRP A 358 -22.90 -20.00 23.02
C TRP A 358 -24.13 -20.82 23.40
N TRP A 359 -24.30 -21.90 22.68
CA TRP A 359 -25.40 -22.86 22.87
C TRP A 359 -24.84 -24.25 23.09
N ASP A 360 -25.15 -24.88 24.26
CA ASP A 360 -24.82 -26.27 24.61
C ASP A 360 -26.05 -27.11 24.88
N GLY A 361 -27.23 -26.71 24.39
CA GLY A 361 -28.56 -27.15 24.75
C GLY A 361 -29.30 -26.10 25.60
N THR A 362 -28.56 -25.10 26.09
CA THR A 362 -29.06 -23.93 26.82
C THR A 362 -28.34 -22.68 26.24
N TYR A 363 -29.06 -21.58 26.11
CA TYR A 363 -28.47 -20.32 25.68
C TYR A 363 -27.65 -19.66 26.81
N HIS A 364 -26.42 -19.37 26.54
CA HIS A 364 -25.52 -18.63 27.45
C HIS A 364 -25.04 -17.37 26.78
N SER A 365 -24.89 -16.29 27.54
CA SER A 365 -24.23 -15.07 27.06
C SER A 365 -23.35 -14.49 28.17
N TYR A 366 -22.35 -13.74 27.75
CA TYR A 366 -21.49 -12.98 28.67
C TYR A 366 -21.13 -11.63 28.07
N SER A 367 -20.82 -10.69 28.96
CA SER A 367 -20.19 -9.42 28.60
C SER A 367 -19.21 -9.03 29.69
N GLY A 368 -18.21 -8.25 29.33
CA GLY A 368 -17.21 -7.84 30.30
C GLY A 368 -16.18 -6.87 29.72
N ILE A 369 -15.27 -6.45 30.57
CA ILE A 369 -14.12 -5.64 30.18
C ILE A 369 -12.87 -6.48 30.42
N THR A 370 -11.98 -6.51 29.44
CA THR A 370 -10.68 -7.16 29.56
C THR A 370 -9.58 -6.18 29.17
N SER A 371 -8.34 -6.44 29.55
CA SER A 371 -7.22 -5.58 29.19
C SER A 371 -5.99 -6.39 28.83
N ARG A 372 -5.27 -5.92 27.83
CA ARG A 372 -3.93 -6.37 27.45
C ARG A 372 -2.93 -5.28 27.83
N GLU A 373 -1.77 -5.66 28.39
CA GLU A 373 -0.78 -4.69 28.87
C GLU A 373 0.64 -5.22 28.67
N VAL A 374 1.55 -4.37 28.22
CA VAL A 374 2.99 -4.66 28.19
C VAL A 374 3.58 -4.33 29.57
N VAL A 375 3.87 -5.36 30.36
CA VAL A 375 4.25 -5.24 31.77
C VAL A 375 5.76 -5.30 32.02
N GLY A 376 6.56 -5.57 31.01
CA GLY A 376 8.00 -5.66 31.12
C GLY A 376 8.66 -6.25 29.87
N ASP A 377 9.88 -6.70 30.03
CA ASP A 377 10.65 -7.35 28.97
C ASP A 377 11.52 -8.50 29.51
N SER A 378 12.11 -9.29 28.61
CA SER A 378 13.05 -10.36 28.97
C SER A 378 13.86 -10.81 27.76
N ILE A 379 15.06 -11.32 27.99
CA ILE A 379 15.80 -12.13 27.02
C ILE A 379 15.43 -13.59 27.27
N MET A 380 14.87 -14.24 26.24
CA MET A 380 14.43 -15.63 26.33
C MET A 380 15.60 -16.60 26.05
N PRO A 381 15.46 -17.91 26.35
CA PRO A 381 16.53 -18.91 26.14
C PRO A 381 17.11 -18.99 24.73
N ASN A 382 16.35 -18.58 23.70
CA ASN A 382 16.82 -18.46 22.32
C ASN A 382 17.75 -17.24 22.07
N GLY A 383 18.07 -16.47 23.13
CA GLY A 383 18.96 -15.31 23.08
C GLY A 383 18.32 -14.03 22.53
N LYS A 384 17.02 -14.04 22.21
CA LYS A 384 16.33 -12.89 21.66
C LYS A 384 15.57 -12.11 22.72
N PHE A 385 15.42 -10.80 22.49
CA PHE A 385 14.69 -9.88 23.36
C PHE A 385 13.19 -9.91 23.05
N TYR A 386 12.34 -9.95 24.11
CA TYR A 386 10.89 -9.96 24.00
C TYR A 386 10.26 -9.01 25.03
N TYR A 387 9.13 -8.44 24.65
CA TYR A 387 8.23 -7.79 25.57
C TYR A 387 7.35 -8.82 26.27
N LYS A 388 7.16 -8.63 27.56
CA LYS A 388 6.29 -9.44 28.40
C LYS A 388 4.91 -8.78 28.46
N LEU A 389 3.90 -9.50 28.03
CA LEU A 389 2.52 -9.04 28.01
C LEU A 389 1.68 -9.83 29.01
N ASN A 390 0.81 -9.11 29.72
CA ASN A 390 -0.33 -9.70 30.41
C ASN A 390 -1.53 -9.60 29.45
N ASP A 391 -2.01 -10.74 28.93
CA ASP A 391 -3.05 -10.80 27.91
C ASP A 391 -4.12 -11.83 28.25
N PRO A 392 -5.13 -11.49 29.06
CA PRO A 392 -6.24 -12.37 29.36
C PRO A 392 -7.26 -12.50 28.23
N THR A 393 -7.08 -11.80 27.09
CA THR A 393 -7.99 -11.91 25.94
C THR A 393 -7.85 -13.22 25.20
N THR A 394 -6.76 -13.94 25.41
CA THR A 394 -6.54 -15.29 24.86
C THR A 394 -7.28 -16.30 25.72
N MET A 395 -8.28 -16.97 25.19
CA MET A 395 -9.15 -17.92 25.93
C MET A 395 -8.44 -19.14 26.54
N ASN A 396 -7.21 -19.44 26.16
CA ASN A 396 -6.46 -20.59 26.63
C ASN A 396 -5.00 -20.21 26.91
N TYR A 397 -4.64 -20.04 28.18
CA TYR A 397 -3.30 -20.04 28.82
C TYR A 397 -2.04 -19.89 27.96
N PRO A 398 -1.03 -19.24 28.48
CA PRO A 398 -0.95 -18.51 29.74
C PRO A 398 -1.33 -17.03 29.56
N PHE A 399 -1.81 -16.35 30.61
CA PHE A 399 -2.03 -14.90 30.62
C PHE A 399 -0.76 -14.07 30.39
N ILE A 400 0.39 -14.69 30.45
CA ILE A 400 1.68 -14.05 30.21
C ILE A 400 2.23 -14.55 28.87
N LEU A 401 2.39 -13.62 27.95
CA LEU A 401 2.93 -13.84 26.62
C LEU A 401 4.28 -13.11 26.47
N PHE A 402 5.13 -13.61 25.59
CA PHE A 402 6.38 -12.96 25.22
C PHE A 402 6.39 -12.71 23.73
N GLU A 403 6.34 -11.45 23.34
CA GLU A 403 6.24 -11.04 21.93
C GLU A 403 7.36 -10.07 21.56
N ARG A 404 7.84 -10.14 20.34
CA ARG A 404 8.81 -9.22 19.77
C ARG A 404 8.47 -8.84 18.34
N ILE A 405 8.90 -7.66 17.95
CA ILE A 405 8.93 -7.26 16.54
C ILE A 405 10.34 -7.51 16.00
N ASP A 406 10.42 -8.23 14.91
CA ASP A 406 11.65 -8.29 14.12
C ASP A 406 11.70 -7.04 13.22
N THR A 407 12.50 -6.06 13.61
CA THR A 407 12.66 -4.79 12.89
C THR A 407 13.36 -4.94 11.53
N THR A 408 13.81 -6.14 11.16
CA THR A 408 14.39 -6.42 9.83
C THR A 408 13.36 -6.97 8.85
N SER A 409 12.34 -7.68 9.35
CA SER A 409 11.29 -8.30 8.53
C SER A 409 9.93 -7.66 8.71
N GLY A 410 9.70 -6.86 9.75
CA GLY A 410 8.38 -6.32 10.11
C GLY A 410 7.40 -7.40 10.58
N LYS A 411 7.92 -8.53 11.05
CA LYS A 411 7.10 -9.63 11.57
C LYS A 411 7.08 -9.61 13.09
N VAL A 412 5.93 -9.97 13.65
CA VAL A 412 5.75 -10.14 15.10
C VAL A 412 5.82 -11.62 15.42
N PHE A 413 6.65 -11.98 16.38
CA PHE A 413 6.81 -13.34 16.84
C PHE A 413 6.43 -13.46 18.31
N ARG A 414 5.89 -14.63 18.68
CA ARG A 414 5.64 -15.02 20.06
C ARG A 414 6.55 -16.21 20.41
N TYR A 415 7.16 -16.13 21.58
CA TYR A 415 7.99 -17.22 22.11
C TYR A 415 7.13 -18.30 22.76
N ASP A 416 7.40 -19.56 22.39
CA ASP A 416 6.80 -20.73 23.02
C ASP A 416 7.71 -21.95 22.84
N ASN A 417 8.36 -22.37 23.90
CA ASN A 417 9.27 -23.52 23.90
C ASN A 417 8.58 -24.88 24.02
N THR A 418 7.27 -24.91 24.04
CA THR A 418 6.49 -26.17 24.18
C THR A 418 6.17 -26.80 22.84
N LEU A 419 6.25 -26.04 21.75
CA LEU A 419 5.81 -26.46 20.42
C LEU A 419 6.92 -27.11 19.58
N GLY A 420 8.18 -27.07 20.02
CA GLY A 420 9.33 -27.63 19.28
C GLY A 420 9.61 -26.96 17.93
N LEU A 421 9.25 -25.69 17.81
CA LEU A 421 9.43 -24.89 16.62
C LEU A 421 10.87 -24.38 16.51
N PRO A 422 11.36 -24.03 15.31
CA PRO A 422 12.64 -23.35 15.16
C PRO A 422 12.70 -22.08 16.01
N ASP A 423 13.81 -21.91 16.76
CA ASP A 423 14.02 -20.78 17.68
C ASP A 423 12.96 -20.65 18.79
N ASP A 424 12.11 -21.66 19.02
CA ASP A 424 10.97 -21.61 19.94
C ASP A 424 10.03 -20.40 19.67
N GLU A 425 9.86 -20.04 18.41
CA GLU A 425 9.04 -18.90 17.98
C GLU A 425 7.97 -19.29 16.97
N TYR A 426 6.85 -18.63 17.03
CA TYR A 426 5.85 -18.68 15.96
C TYR A 426 5.36 -17.29 15.56
N LEU A 427 4.96 -17.18 14.29
CA LEU A 427 4.51 -15.93 13.69
C LEU A 427 3.14 -15.53 14.24
N ILE A 428 3.00 -14.28 14.68
CA ILE A 428 1.72 -13.67 15.10
C ILE A 428 1.20 -12.74 14.03
N GLU A 429 2.07 -11.85 13.49
CA GLU A 429 1.69 -10.84 12.52
C GLU A 429 2.76 -10.66 11.46
N ASP A 430 2.30 -10.20 10.31
CA ASP A 430 3.12 -9.60 9.29
C ASP A 430 2.63 -8.16 9.05
N LEU A 431 3.35 -7.18 9.61
CA LEU A 431 2.95 -5.78 9.59
C LEU A 431 2.96 -5.17 8.18
N PHE A 432 3.69 -5.82 7.24
CA PHE A 432 3.71 -5.42 5.84
C PHE A 432 2.61 -6.05 4.98
N ALA A 433 1.77 -6.93 5.52
CA ALA A 433 0.74 -7.57 4.74
C ALA A 433 -0.13 -6.53 4.01
N GLU A 434 -0.30 -6.72 2.70
CA GLU A 434 -1.16 -5.95 1.83
C GLU A 434 -2.44 -6.75 1.53
N VAL A 435 -3.47 -6.09 1.01
CA VAL A 435 -4.74 -6.78 0.64
C VAL A 435 -4.46 -7.92 -0.35
N GLY A 436 -4.93 -9.11 0.01
CA GLY A 436 -4.70 -10.37 -0.71
C GLY A 436 -3.52 -11.21 -0.18
N ASP A 437 -2.69 -10.68 0.73
CA ASP A 437 -1.63 -11.47 1.35
C ASP A 437 -2.18 -12.48 2.35
N SER A 438 -1.52 -13.65 2.39
CA SER A 438 -1.84 -14.75 3.31
C SER A 438 -0.77 -14.86 4.39
N ILE A 439 -1.18 -14.91 5.65
CA ILE A 439 -0.29 -15.00 6.82
C ILE A 439 -0.63 -16.29 7.57
N TRP A 440 0.34 -17.20 7.69
CA TRP A 440 0.24 -18.34 8.59
C TRP A 440 0.54 -17.89 10.02
N SER A 441 -0.45 -17.29 10.67
CA SER A 441 -0.35 -16.70 12.00
C SER A 441 -0.89 -17.66 13.05
N SER A 442 -0.19 -17.74 14.18
CA SER A 442 -0.64 -18.47 15.35
C SER A 442 -1.40 -17.60 16.36
N ARG A 443 -2.01 -16.52 15.90
CA ARG A 443 -2.86 -15.67 16.75
C ARG A 443 -4.06 -16.42 17.30
N HIS A 444 -4.67 -17.29 16.50
CA HIS A 444 -5.76 -18.17 16.91
C HIS A 444 -5.23 -19.58 17.19
N GLN A 445 -5.55 -20.15 18.33
CA GLN A 445 -4.91 -21.38 18.84
C GLN A 445 -5.23 -22.68 18.10
N TYR A 446 -6.24 -22.68 17.22
CA TYR A 446 -6.68 -23.87 16.48
C TYR A 446 -6.24 -23.91 15.03
N GLN A 447 -5.09 -23.63 14.75
CA GLN A 447 -4.34 -22.99 13.75
C GLN A 447 -3.90 -23.68 12.51
N ASP A 448 -4.05 -24.91 12.31
CA ASP A 448 -3.23 -25.64 11.34
C ASP A 448 -3.89 -25.80 9.96
N TYR A 449 -5.04 -25.16 9.68
CA TYR A 449 -5.82 -25.49 8.49
C TYR A 449 -5.91 -24.38 7.44
N ALA A 450 -5.77 -23.13 7.79
CA ALA A 450 -5.82 -22.03 6.81
C ALA A 450 -5.06 -20.78 7.27
N PRO A 451 -4.47 -20.00 6.33
CA PRO A 451 -3.84 -18.74 6.66
C PRO A 451 -4.88 -17.63 6.87
N PHE A 452 -4.53 -16.61 7.66
CA PHE A 452 -5.23 -15.34 7.64
C PHE A 452 -4.96 -14.61 6.32
N ILE A 453 -6.01 -14.04 5.76
CA ILE A 453 -5.91 -13.22 4.55
C ILE A 453 -6.20 -11.77 4.93
N CYS A 454 -5.33 -10.86 4.54
CA CYS A 454 -5.61 -9.43 4.59
C CYS A 454 -6.67 -9.11 3.53
N ILE A 455 -7.90 -8.82 3.97
CA ILE A 455 -9.03 -8.64 3.05
C ILE A 455 -9.35 -7.17 2.75
N ASP A 456 -8.89 -6.26 3.61
CA ASP A 456 -9.20 -4.84 3.47
C ASP A 456 -8.13 -3.98 4.15
N GLU A 457 -7.89 -2.80 3.56
CA GLU A 457 -7.05 -1.75 4.10
C GLU A 457 -7.76 -0.40 3.87
N ARG A 458 -8.06 0.33 4.95
CA ARG A 458 -8.81 1.58 4.87
C ARG A 458 -8.36 2.61 5.89
N PRO A 459 -8.52 3.91 5.59
CA PRO A 459 -8.28 4.98 6.57
C PRO A 459 -9.19 4.83 7.78
N TYR A 460 -8.68 5.21 8.95
CA TYR A 460 -9.47 5.29 10.18
C TYR A 460 -9.13 6.56 10.98
N ASN A 461 -10.03 6.92 11.90
CA ASN A 461 -9.81 7.98 12.88
C ASN A 461 -10.47 7.57 14.21
N PHE A 462 -9.66 7.21 15.21
CA PHE A 462 -10.11 6.92 16.56
C PHE A 462 -9.48 7.92 17.54
N TRP A 463 -10.31 8.68 18.25
CA TRP A 463 -9.88 9.63 19.29
C TRP A 463 -8.79 10.60 18.85
N GLY A 464 -8.76 10.97 17.56
CA GLY A 464 -7.74 11.84 16.98
C GLY A 464 -6.49 11.12 16.46
N ILE A 465 -6.34 9.83 16.71
CA ILE A 465 -5.33 9.01 16.03
C ILE A 465 -5.87 8.70 14.64
N GLN A 466 -5.15 9.15 13.62
CA GLN A 466 -5.47 8.88 12.23
C GLN A 466 -4.42 7.96 11.65
N GLY A 467 -4.82 7.08 10.74
CA GLY A 467 -3.91 6.14 10.11
C GLY A 467 -4.66 5.16 9.21
N VAL A 468 -4.05 4.02 9.01
CA VAL A 468 -4.57 2.91 8.21
C VAL A 468 -4.96 1.77 9.12
N ARG A 469 -6.09 1.13 8.82
CA ARG A 469 -6.60 -0.06 9.50
C ARG A 469 -6.61 -1.22 8.52
N LYS A 470 -5.97 -2.33 8.88
CA LYS A 470 -5.94 -3.59 8.11
C LYS A 470 -6.89 -4.59 8.75
N ILE A 471 -7.62 -5.33 7.92
CA ILE A 471 -8.57 -6.35 8.36
C ILE A 471 -8.11 -7.70 7.83
N PHE A 472 -8.03 -8.67 8.75
CA PHE A 472 -7.58 -10.03 8.48
C PHE A 472 -8.70 -11.00 8.81
N THR A 473 -8.91 -11.99 7.95
CA THR A 473 -9.89 -13.06 8.18
C THR A 473 -9.30 -14.42 7.82
N ILE A 474 -9.78 -15.45 8.49
CA ILE A 474 -9.54 -16.84 8.12
C ILE A 474 -10.84 -17.43 7.61
N TYR A 475 -10.78 -18.11 6.46
CA TYR A 475 -11.93 -18.81 5.88
C TYR A 475 -11.84 -20.29 6.24
N ASP A 476 -12.23 -20.62 7.46
CA ASP A 476 -12.40 -21.98 7.93
C ASP A 476 -13.81 -22.19 8.52
N LEU A 477 -14.06 -23.35 9.12
CA LEU A 477 -15.34 -23.68 9.74
C LEU A 477 -15.65 -22.83 10.98
N THR A 478 -14.64 -22.16 11.55
CA THR A 478 -14.74 -21.42 12.81
C THR A 478 -14.66 -19.92 12.64
N GLY A 479 -14.64 -19.36 11.46
CA GLY A 479 -14.55 -17.92 11.15
C GLY A 479 -13.87 -17.04 12.21
N PHE A 480 -12.68 -16.54 11.95
CA PHE A 480 -12.01 -15.58 12.83
C PHE A 480 -11.59 -14.35 12.03
N THR A 481 -11.94 -13.18 12.53
CA THR A 481 -11.60 -11.90 11.91
C THR A 481 -11.02 -10.97 12.96
N TYR A 482 -9.94 -10.27 12.64
CA TYR A 482 -9.40 -9.22 13.50
C TYR A 482 -8.90 -8.04 12.65
N SER A 483 -8.66 -6.91 13.32
CA SER A 483 -8.11 -5.73 12.68
C SER A 483 -6.94 -5.16 13.46
N LEU A 484 -6.00 -4.61 12.69
CA LEU A 484 -4.84 -3.86 13.17
C LEU A 484 -4.97 -2.40 12.75
N ALA A 485 -4.99 -1.49 13.71
CA ALA A 485 -5.01 -0.06 13.51
C ALA A 485 -3.62 0.54 13.79
N GLN A 486 -3.07 1.26 12.82
CA GLN A 486 -1.77 1.92 12.92
C GLN A 486 -1.76 2.91 14.11
N GLY A 487 -0.73 2.85 14.97
CA GLY A 487 -0.65 3.65 16.19
C GLY A 487 -1.45 3.11 17.38
N ILE A 488 -2.25 2.06 17.17
CA ILE A 488 -3.09 1.46 18.21
C ILE A 488 -2.77 -0.03 18.43
N GLY A 489 -2.59 -0.80 17.35
CA GLY A 489 -2.50 -2.25 17.42
C GLY A 489 -3.84 -2.93 17.12
N VAL A 490 -4.11 -4.05 17.78
CA VAL A 490 -5.39 -4.76 17.60
C VAL A 490 -6.54 -3.94 18.19
N ASP A 491 -7.49 -3.56 17.35
CA ASP A 491 -8.64 -2.75 17.78
C ASP A 491 -9.96 -3.53 17.78
N SER A 492 -10.05 -4.65 17.06
CA SER A 492 -11.20 -5.54 17.15
C SER A 492 -10.85 -6.99 16.82
N MET A 493 -11.61 -7.90 17.41
CA MET A 493 -11.58 -9.34 17.10
C MET A 493 -13.01 -9.89 17.10
N TYR A 494 -13.27 -10.79 16.17
CA TYR A 494 -14.50 -11.55 16.05
C TYR A 494 -14.18 -13.01 15.84
N SER A 495 -14.85 -13.91 16.52
CA SER A 495 -14.79 -15.34 16.24
C SER A 495 -16.17 -15.95 16.26
N SER A 496 -16.44 -16.84 15.32
CA SER A 496 -17.62 -17.69 15.29
C SER A 496 -17.23 -19.16 15.38
N PHE A 497 -18.06 -19.95 16.00
CA PHE A 497 -17.93 -21.39 16.10
C PHE A 497 -19.33 -22.02 16.04
N ASP A 498 -19.44 -23.32 15.84
CA ASP A 498 -20.69 -24.02 15.50
C ASP A 498 -21.93 -23.60 16.30
N PHE A 499 -21.75 -23.22 17.56
CA PHE A 499 -22.84 -22.86 18.46
C PHE A 499 -22.54 -21.59 19.26
N GLY A 500 -21.86 -20.62 18.69
CA GLY A 500 -21.57 -19.37 19.40
C GLY A 500 -20.74 -18.36 18.64
N GLU A 501 -20.64 -17.18 19.24
CA GLU A 501 -19.85 -16.05 18.71
C GLU A 501 -19.20 -15.27 19.84
N ASN A 502 -18.02 -14.72 19.60
CA ASN A 502 -17.33 -13.83 20.50
C ASN A 502 -16.90 -12.55 19.78
N PHE A 503 -17.08 -11.44 20.45
CA PHE A 503 -16.68 -10.13 19.97
C PHE A 503 -15.79 -9.44 21.00
N THR A 504 -14.74 -8.80 20.52
CA THR A 504 -13.84 -7.97 21.33
C THR A 504 -13.61 -6.69 20.57
N THR A 505 -13.91 -5.55 21.19
CA THR A 505 -13.74 -4.23 20.58
C THR A 505 -13.00 -3.30 21.53
N LEU A 506 -12.10 -2.48 20.98
CA LEU A 506 -11.31 -1.54 21.75
C LEU A 506 -12.22 -0.47 22.38
N LYS A 507 -12.16 -0.34 23.72
CA LYS A 507 -12.84 0.67 24.54
C LYS A 507 -11.95 1.88 24.75
N GLY A 508 -10.65 1.67 24.94
CA GLY A 508 -9.64 2.69 25.11
C GLY A 508 -8.25 2.09 25.17
N CYS A 509 -7.23 2.92 25.07
CA CYS A 509 -5.85 2.47 25.20
C CYS A 509 -4.95 3.54 25.81
N ILE A 510 -3.79 3.09 26.33
CA ILE A 510 -2.68 3.93 26.73
C ILE A 510 -1.52 3.55 25.81
N ILE A 511 -1.07 4.47 24.98
CA ILE A 511 0.06 4.28 24.06
C ILE A 511 1.11 5.37 24.36
N ASP A 512 2.32 4.93 24.68
CA ASP A 512 3.44 5.82 25.06
C ASP A 512 3.06 6.85 26.15
N GLY A 513 2.24 6.39 27.11
CA GLY A 513 1.76 7.21 28.22
C GLY A 513 0.59 8.14 27.91
N ILE A 514 0.13 8.18 26.65
CA ILE A 514 -1.03 8.98 26.23
C ILE A 514 -2.29 8.13 26.30
N VAL A 515 -3.34 8.68 26.95
CA VAL A 515 -4.64 8.02 27.12
C VAL A 515 -5.56 8.36 25.94
N TYR A 516 -6.15 7.34 25.33
CA TYR A 516 -7.11 7.45 24.24
C TYR A 516 -8.38 6.66 24.59
N GLY A 517 -9.54 7.25 24.37
CA GLY A 517 -10.82 6.61 24.67
C GLY A 517 -11.06 6.40 26.17
N ASP A 518 -11.86 5.42 26.50
CA ASP A 518 -12.21 5.07 27.88
C ASP A 518 -11.33 3.92 28.39
N THR A 519 -10.43 4.22 29.32
CA THR A 519 -9.47 3.26 29.91
C THR A 519 -9.91 2.72 31.27
N THR A 520 -11.14 2.94 31.71
CA THR A 520 -11.66 2.36 32.96
C THR A 520 -11.80 0.85 32.85
N THR A 521 -11.18 0.12 33.77
CA THR A 521 -11.21 -1.35 33.86
C THR A 521 -12.24 -1.87 34.85
N VAL A 522 -12.77 -1.00 35.68
CA VAL A 522 -13.84 -1.31 36.62
C VAL A 522 -15.13 -0.84 35.96
N GLY A 523 -15.97 -1.78 35.57
CA GLY A 523 -17.38 -1.45 35.37
C GLY A 523 -17.85 -0.86 36.71
N ILE A 524 -18.36 0.38 36.75
CA ILE A 524 -19.34 0.70 37.77
C ILE A 524 -20.35 -0.43 37.63
N GLU A 525 -20.64 -1.16 38.69
CA GLU A 525 -21.83 -2.00 38.73
C GLU A 525 -23.02 -1.03 38.65
N ASP A 526 -23.26 -0.49 37.47
CA ASP A 526 -24.56 -0.02 37.10
C ASP A 526 -25.42 -1.26 36.97
N GLU A 527 -26.49 -1.30 37.76
CA GLU A 527 -27.57 -2.28 37.66
C GLU A 527 -27.75 -2.70 36.23
N GLU A 528 -27.72 -4.00 35.97
CA GLU A 528 -27.85 -4.70 34.69
C GLU A 528 -28.68 -3.90 33.66
N THR A 529 -28.03 -3.03 32.92
CA THR A 529 -28.62 -2.54 31.69
C THR A 529 -28.44 -3.67 30.69
N PRO A 530 -29.51 -4.36 30.26
CA PRO A 530 -29.40 -5.45 29.33
C PRO A 530 -28.72 -4.93 28.06
N MET A 531 -27.64 -5.58 27.63
CA MET A 531 -27.02 -5.26 26.34
C MET A 531 -28.11 -5.27 25.27
N ALA A 532 -28.05 -4.27 24.41
CA ALA A 532 -28.99 -4.13 23.30
C ALA A 532 -29.00 -5.40 22.46
N THR A 533 -30.06 -6.19 22.58
CA THR A 533 -30.27 -7.41 21.80
C THR A 533 -30.97 -7.12 20.47
N GLU A 534 -31.45 -5.89 20.28
CA GLU A 534 -32.18 -5.46 19.10
C GLU A 534 -31.89 -3.97 18.79
N PHE A 535 -32.07 -3.60 17.53
CA PHE A 535 -32.10 -2.19 17.16
C PHE A 535 -33.32 -1.52 17.77
N ARG A 536 -33.12 -0.43 18.52
CA ARG A 536 -34.21 0.26 19.18
C ARG A 536 -33.98 1.76 19.19
N LEU A 537 -35.05 2.50 18.93
CA LEU A 537 -35.09 3.95 19.10
C LEU A 537 -36.05 4.23 20.29
N GLU A 538 -35.54 4.91 21.32
CA GLU A 538 -36.35 5.22 22.49
C GLU A 538 -37.16 6.52 22.29
N GLN A 539 -38.18 6.69 23.12
CA GLN A 539 -38.92 7.95 23.18
C GLN A 539 -38.02 9.02 23.79
N ASN A 540 -37.91 10.17 23.11
CA ASN A 540 -37.15 11.29 23.63
C ASN A 540 -37.66 11.75 25.01
N TYR A 541 -36.75 12.13 25.89
CA TYR A 541 -37.08 12.61 27.22
C TYR A 541 -36.32 13.91 27.55
N PRO A 542 -37.00 14.94 28.06
CA PRO A 542 -38.45 15.06 28.26
C PRO A 542 -39.25 15.14 26.95
N ASN A 543 -40.50 14.72 26.96
CA ASN A 543 -41.43 14.89 25.88
C ASN A 543 -42.86 15.15 26.45
N PRO A 544 -43.45 16.33 26.37
CA PRO A 544 -42.95 17.50 25.65
C PRO A 544 -41.66 18.11 26.22
N PHE A 545 -40.89 18.84 25.37
CA PHE A 545 -39.60 19.42 25.71
C PHE A 545 -39.54 20.93 25.46
N ASN A 546 -38.61 21.64 26.19
CA ASN A 546 -38.31 23.06 26.00
C ASN A 546 -36.96 23.40 26.68
N PRO A 547 -35.92 23.89 26.01
CA PRO A 547 -35.67 23.73 24.57
C PRO A 547 -34.96 22.42 24.22
N ASN A 548 -34.50 21.66 25.25
CA ASN A 548 -33.64 20.47 25.12
C ASN A 548 -34.43 19.19 25.33
N THR A 549 -34.03 18.17 24.62
CA THR A 549 -34.47 16.79 24.84
C THR A 549 -33.35 15.81 24.45
N VAL A 550 -33.33 14.66 25.08
CA VAL A 550 -32.40 13.58 24.79
C VAL A 550 -33.11 12.50 24.00
N ILE A 551 -32.49 12.04 22.93
CA ILE A 551 -32.92 10.91 22.11
C ILE A 551 -31.96 9.77 22.33
N SER A 552 -32.45 8.65 22.85
CA SER A 552 -31.65 7.44 23.10
C SER A 552 -31.97 6.37 22.06
N TYR A 553 -30.95 5.62 21.65
CA TYR A 553 -31.09 4.48 20.73
C TYR A 553 -30.09 3.38 21.04
N GLN A 554 -30.41 2.17 20.61
CA GLN A 554 -29.59 0.98 20.86
C GLN A 554 -29.21 0.29 19.54
N LEU A 555 -27.98 -0.16 19.49
CA LEU A 555 -27.40 -0.88 18.37
C LEU A 555 -26.85 -2.22 18.88
N PRO A 556 -27.35 -3.37 18.41
CA PRO A 556 -26.83 -4.67 18.78
C PRO A 556 -25.52 -5.03 18.07
N VAL A 557 -25.21 -4.35 16.94
CA VAL A 557 -24.00 -4.58 16.12
C VAL A 557 -23.47 -3.26 15.59
N ILE A 558 -22.19 -3.23 15.20
CA ILE A 558 -21.58 -2.10 14.51
C ILE A 558 -22.38 -1.75 13.26
N SER A 559 -22.74 -0.50 13.10
CA SER A 559 -23.69 -0.07 12.07
C SER A 559 -23.45 1.36 11.63
N ASN A 560 -23.72 1.64 10.35
CA ASN A 560 -23.85 3.01 9.89
C ASN A 560 -25.19 3.57 10.36
N VAL A 561 -25.13 4.63 11.16
CA VAL A 561 -26.27 5.24 11.83
C VAL A 561 -26.53 6.61 11.24
N THR A 562 -27.78 6.85 10.86
CA THR A 562 -28.28 8.17 10.53
C THR A 562 -29.47 8.50 11.42
N LEU A 563 -29.37 9.55 12.25
CA LEU A 563 -30.46 10.06 13.07
C LEU A 563 -30.82 11.47 12.59
N LYS A 564 -32.06 11.65 12.13
CA LYS A 564 -32.54 12.91 11.57
C LYS A 564 -33.83 13.37 12.22
N VAL A 565 -34.02 14.69 12.22
CA VAL A 565 -35.24 15.36 12.70
C VAL A 565 -35.97 15.98 11.54
N TYR A 566 -37.32 15.85 11.56
CA TYR A 566 -38.23 16.33 10.50
C TYR A 566 -39.38 17.16 11.08
N ASP A 567 -39.89 18.09 10.30
CA ASP A 567 -41.15 18.78 10.58
C ASP A 567 -42.35 17.89 10.23
N ILE A 568 -43.55 18.42 10.47
CA ILE A 568 -44.83 17.74 10.18
C ILE A 568 -45.06 17.51 8.67
N LEU A 569 -44.36 18.23 7.81
CA LEU A 569 -44.46 18.10 6.35
C LEU A 569 -43.41 17.11 5.79
N GLY A 570 -42.54 16.59 6.64
CA GLY A 570 -41.47 15.69 6.26
C GLY A 570 -40.20 16.39 5.77
N ASN A 571 -40.07 17.69 5.96
CA ASN A 571 -38.84 18.41 5.63
C ASN A 571 -37.78 18.11 6.73
N GLU A 572 -36.56 17.82 6.31
CA GLU A 572 -35.43 17.62 7.23
C GLU A 572 -35.07 18.94 7.90
N ILE A 573 -35.03 18.92 9.23
CA ILE A 573 -34.64 20.05 10.09
C ILE A 573 -33.18 19.95 10.53
N ALA A 574 -32.76 18.73 10.91
CA ALA A 574 -31.42 18.47 11.39
C ALA A 574 -31.00 17.02 11.16
N THR A 575 -29.72 16.82 10.87
CA THR A 575 -29.05 15.52 10.99
C THR A 575 -28.25 15.53 12.29
N LEU A 576 -28.62 14.69 13.26
CA LEU A 576 -28.01 14.62 14.59
C LEU A 576 -26.85 13.63 14.62
N VAL A 577 -26.94 12.54 13.86
CA VAL A 577 -25.90 11.51 13.72
C VAL A 577 -25.85 11.10 12.26
N ASN A 578 -24.64 10.93 11.73
CA ASN A 578 -24.41 10.37 10.40
C ASN A 578 -23.01 9.77 10.35
N GLU A 579 -22.82 8.65 11.05
CA GLU A 579 -21.52 7.99 11.20
C GLU A 579 -21.68 6.51 11.56
N GLU A 580 -20.60 5.74 11.42
CA GLU A 580 -20.53 4.37 11.90
C GLU A 580 -20.36 4.37 13.43
N LYS A 581 -21.22 3.59 14.12
CA LYS A 581 -21.21 3.41 15.57
C LYS A 581 -21.03 1.94 15.94
N PRO A 582 -20.21 1.61 16.95
CA PRO A 582 -20.14 0.27 17.55
C PRO A 582 -21.50 -0.19 18.10
N ALA A 583 -21.60 -1.47 18.50
CA ALA A 583 -22.70 -1.94 19.32
C ALA A 583 -22.73 -1.17 20.65
N GLY A 584 -23.92 -0.77 21.11
CA GLY A 584 -24.07 -0.02 22.36
C GLY A 584 -25.37 0.77 22.45
N THR A 585 -25.54 1.46 23.56
CA THR A 585 -26.62 2.43 23.79
C THR A 585 -26.06 3.84 23.66
N TYR A 586 -26.76 4.70 22.94
CA TYR A 586 -26.33 6.05 22.60
C TYR A 586 -27.38 7.07 23.00
N GLU A 587 -26.93 8.24 23.42
CA GLU A 587 -27.77 9.37 23.74
C GLU A 587 -27.30 10.60 22.93
N VAL A 588 -28.26 11.31 22.34
CA VAL A 588 -28.01 12.49 21.53
C VAL A 588 -28.93 13.62 21.99
N GLU A 589 -28.35 14.71 22.40
CA GLU A 589 -29.10 15.89 22.79
C GLU A 589 -29.58 16.67 21.54
N PHE A 590 -30.85 17.01 21.51
CA PHE A 590 -31.45 17.90 20.55
C PHE A 590 -31.92 19.19 21.22
N ASN A 591 -31.41 20.34 20.73
CA ASN A 591 -31.76 21.67 21.21
C ASN A 591 -32.48 22.44 20.10
N SER A 592 -33.72 22.88 20.38
CA SER A 592 -34.55 23.65 19.42
C SER A 592 -34.09 25.10 19.20
N HIS A 593 -33.07 25.58 19.93
CA HIS A 593 -32.53 26.94 19.89
C HIS A 593 -31.06 27.01 19.44
N SER A 594 -30.43 25.91 19.06
CA SER A 594 -28.98 25.89 18.77
C SER A 594 -28.64 26.55 17.44
N GLY A 595 -28.11 27.76 17.49
CA GLY A 595 -27.63 28.51 16.31
C GLY A 595 -26.37 27.92 15.64
N LEU A 596 -25.81 26.80 16.13
CA LEU A 596 -24.57 26.18 15.63
C LEU A 596 -24.79 25.25 14.42
N SER A 597 -26.02 24.91 14.07
CA SER A 597 -26.33 23.97 12.97
C SER A 597 -27.27 24.54 11.90
N GLY A 598 -27.43 25.88 11.82
CA GLY A 598 -28.35 26.49 10.86
C GLY A 598 -29.84 26.29 11.22
N ILE A 599 -30.15 25.72 12.39
CA ILE A 599 -31.49 25.54 12.91
C ILE A 599 -31.99 26.92 13.35
N ARG A 600 -32.98 27.46 12.66
CA ARG A 600 -33.71 28.63 13.14
C ARG A 600 -34.56 28.20 14.33
N ASP A 601 -34.78 29.12 15.28
CA ASP A 601 -35.70 28.96 16.42
C ASP A 601 -36.97 28.23 15.99
N LEU A 602 -37.15 26.97 16.41
CA LEU A 602 -38.28 26.16 15.99
C LEU A 602 -39.54 26.58 16.74
N PRO A 603 -40.70 26.72 16.09
CA PRO A 603 -41.97 27.02 16.74
C PRO A 603 -42.48 25.83 17.57
N SER A 604 -43.33 26.12 18.58
CA SER A 604 -44.06 25.04 19.27
C SER A 604 -44.82 24.19 18.28
N GLY A 605 -44.72 22.87 18.40
CA GLY A 605 -45.32 21.97 17.43
C GLY A 605 -44.88 20.51 17.57
N ILE A 606 -45.36 19.73 16.62
CA ILE A 606 -45.02 18.29 16.49
C ILE A 606 -43.87 18.15 15.51
N TYR A 607 -42.89 17.38 15.92
CA TYR A 607 -41.71 16.99 15.13
C TYR A 607 -41.55 15.49 15.16
N PHE A 608 -40.80 14.96 14.21
CA PHE A 608 -40.46 13.53 14.14
C PHE A 608 -38.94 13.38 14.10
N TYR A 609 -38.46 12.34 14.73
CA TYR A 609 -37.07 11.91 14.55
C TYR A 609 -37.04 10.47 14.08
N GLN A 610 -36.11 10.20 13.15
CA GLN A 610 -35.97 8.90 12.49
C GLN A 610 -34.55 8.40 12.62
N LEU A 611 -34.44 7.18 13.11
CA LEU A 611 -33.23 6.42 13.12
C LEU A 611 -33.24 5.48 11.91
N LEU A 612 -32.24 5.62 11.05
CA LEU A 612 -31.92 4.72 9.95
C LEU A 612 -30.60 4.06 10.29
N VAL A 613 -30.61 2.73 10.36
CA VAL A 613 -29.41 1.92 10.61
C VAL A 613 -29.22 0.97 9.46
N SER A 614 -28.03 0.99 8.84
CA SER A 614 -27.58 -0.03 7.91
C SER A 614 -26.48 -0.82 8.60
N ALA A 615 -26.77 -2.02 9.07
CA ALA A 615 -25.79 -2.94 9.57
C ALA A 615 -24.96 -3.47 8.40
N GLY A 616 -23.64 -3.61 8.58
CA GLY A 616 -22.82 -4.45 7.74
C GLY A 616 -23.46 -5.85 7.65
N ARG A 617 -23.13 -6.63 6.62
CA ARG A 617 -23.74 -7.95 6.40
C ARG A 617 -23.79 -8.76 7.70
N SER A 618 -25.01 -9.04 8.15
CA SER A 618 -25.26 -10.04 9.18
C SER A 618 -24.67 -11.38 8.71
N PRO A 619 -24.18 -12.25 9.62
CA PRO A 619 -23.61 -13.55 9.28
C PRO A 619 -24.51 -14.43 8.40
N ASP A 620 -25.84 -14.23 8.43
CA ASP A 620 -26.83 -14.91 7.58
C ASP A 620 -26.98 -14.33 6.16
N GLY A 621 -26.09 -13.39 5.77
CA GLY A 621 -26.08 -12.80 4.43
C GLY A 621 -27.18 -11.77 4.16
N LYS A 622 -28.03 -11.47 5.14
CA LYS A 622 -29.06 -10.45 5.01
C LYS A 622 -28.49 -9.10 5.43
N ALA A 623 -28.46 -8.12 4.51
CA ALA A 623 -28.24 -6.74 4.86
C ALA A 623 -29.44 -6.27 5.72
N GLY A 624 -29.25 -6.19 7.03
CA GLY A 624 -30.28 -5.68 7.94
C GLY A 624 -30.33 -4.17 7.87
N SER A 625 -31.35 -3.59 7.31
CA SER A 625 -31.69 -2.19 7.53
C SER A 625 -32.78 -2.08 8.59
N PHE A 626 -32.53 -1.26 9.60
CA PHE A 626 -33.54 -0.92 10.60
C PHE A 626 -33.94 0.53 10.42
N ILE A 627 -35.25 0.80 10.39
CA ILE A 627 -35.80 2.14 10.33
C ILE A 627 -36.89 2.26 11.39
N GLN A 628 -36.75 3.24 12.25
CA GLN A 628 -37.78 3.57 13.22
C GLN A 628 -37.96 5.10 13.31
N THR A 629 -39.21 5.54 13.36
CA THR A 629 -39.58 6.96 13.50
C THR A 629 -40.42 7.14 14.77
N LYS A 630 -40.12 8.20 15.53
CA LYS A 630 -40.90 8.59 16.70
C LYS A 630 -41.28 10.07 16.65
N LYS A 631 -42.33 10.40 17.41
CA LYS A 631 -42.89 11.74 17.53
C LYS A 631 -42.34 12.42 18.77
N MET A 632 -41.98 13.69 18.67
CA MET A 632 -41.68 14.59 19.79
C MET A 632 -42.49 15.87 19.72
N VAL A 633 -42.70 16.50 20.87
CA VAL A 633 -43.53 17.70 21.02
C VAL A 633 -42.70 18.81 21.64
N LEU A 634 -42.53 19.91 20.93
CA LEU A 634 -41.88 21.12 21.46
C LEU A 634 -42.95 22.06 22.00
N LEU A 635 -42.81 22.49 23.24
CA LEU A 635 -43.64 23.50 23.88
C LEU A 635 -42.74 24.68 24.32
N LYS A 636 -42.97 25.83 23.73
CA LYS A 636 -42.33 27.10 24.19
C LYS A 636 -43.15 27.76 25.24
#